data_b53a5b6a6eebf3cc90b88d8bedad1ac6
#
_entry.id   b53a5b6a6eebf3cc90b88d8bedad1ac6
#
_cell.length_a   1.000
_cell.length_b   1.000
_cell.length_c   1.000
_cell.angle_alpha   90.00
_cell.angle_beta   90.00
_cell.angle_gamma   90.00
#
_symmetry.space_group_name_H-M   'P 1'
#
loop_
_entity.id
_entity.type
_entity.pdbx_description
1 polymer ?
#
loop_
_entity_poly.entity_id
_entity_poly.type
_entity_poly.pdbx_seq_one_letter_code
_entity_poly.pdbx_strand_id
1 'polypeptide(L)'
;SSEAFFIGNMIPTCIADDRAAAAAVMRKTLRGYAALPNYQNYWIEAGYEQEMRDVQQALGVRDAEALARAMSDRWLRDVTLFGPVAEVREGFEAWLAAGVKTPILVPSSISGGQMKAIEELMRAFD
;
A
#
# COMPACT_ATOMS: atom_id res chain seq x y z
N SER A 1 -3.84 16.36 3.01
CA SER A 1 -2.41 16.40 2.92
C SER A 1 -1.83 14.99 2.84
N SER A 2 -0.65 14.88 2.26
CA SER A 2 0.01 13.60 2.08
C SER A 2 0.39 12.93 3.40
N GLU A 3 0.59 13.68 4.45
CA GLU A 3 0.95 13.16 5.76
C GLU A 3 -0.20 12.46 6.48
N ALA A 4 -1.44 12.71 6.05
CA ALA A 4 -2.62 12.05 6.59
C ALA A 4 -3.07 10.90 5.71
N PHE A 5 -2.17 10.40 4.91
CA PHE A 5 -2.46 9.53 3.81
C PHE A 5 -3.21 8.28 4.19
N PHE A 6 -2.88 7.70 5.29
CA PHE A 6 -3.49 6.45 5.66
C PHE A 6 -4.00 6.59 7.08
N ILE A 7 -3.42 5.98 8.04
CA ILE A 7 -3.77 6.18 9.43
C ILE A 7 -2.61 6.98 10.01
N GLY A 8 -2.71 8.29 9.93
CA GLY A 8 -1.58 9.14 10.28
C GLY A 8 -0.42 8.91 9.32
N ASN A 9 0.73 8.54 9.85
CA ASN A 9 1.95 8.30 9.08
C ASN A 9 2.23 6.81 8.83
N MET A 10 1.22 5.95 8.98
CA MET A 10 1.40 4.50 8.81
C MET A 10 1.44 4.13 7.34
N ILE A 11 2.49 3.44 6.93
CA ILE A 11 2.72 3.06 5.54
C ILE A 11 2.86 1.54 5.45
N PRO A 12 1.89 0.84 4.85
CA PRO A 12 2.03 -0.61 4.64
C PRO A 12 3.25 -0.90 3.75
N THR A 13 4.03 -1.90 4.13
CA THR A 13 5.33 -2.16 3.50
C THR A 13 5.52 -3.65 3.29
N CYS A 14 5.99 -4.05 2.11
CA CYS A 14 6.34 -5.43 1.82
C CYS A 14 7.62 -5.49 1.00
N ILE A 15 8.67 -6.06 1.57
CA ILE A 15 9.98 -6.17 0.93
C ILE A 15 10.13 -7.55 0.30
N ALA A 16 10.29 -7.59 -1.02
CA ALA A 16 10.54 -8.81 -1.76
C ALA A 16 11.10 -8.48 -3.13
N ASP A 17 12.02 -9.30 -3.62
CA ASP A 17 12.56 -9.12 -4.96
C ASP A 17 11.49 -9.35 -6.04
N ASP A 18 10.53 -10.23 -5.76
CA ASP A 18 9.38 -10.46 -6.63
C ASP A 18 8.35 -9.34 -6.39
N ARG A 19 8.37 -8.32 -7.26
CA ARG A 19 7.45 -7.18 -7.15
C ARG A 19 6.00 -7.59 -7.24
N ALA A 20 5.69 -8.54 -8.10
CA ALA A 20 4.29 -8.98 -8.29
C ALA A 20 3.78 -9.64 -7.01
N ALA A 21 4.59 -10.45 -6.36
CA ALA A 21 4.22 -11.07 -5.10
C ALA A 21 4.04 -10.04 -4.00
N ALA A 22 4.95 -9.07 -3.90
CA ALA A 22 4.84 -7.99 -2.93
C ALA A 22 3.59 -7.14 -3.15
N ALA A 23 3.29 -6.81 -4.40
CA ALA A 23 2.08 -6.07 -4.75
C ALA A 23 0.82 -6.83 -4.36
N ALA A 24 0.80 -8.14 -4.59
CA ALA A 24 -0.35 -8.97 -4.22
C ALA A 24 -0.59 -8.95 -2.71
N VAL A 25 0.48 -8.99 -1.91
CA VAL A 25 0.38 -8.89 -0.45
C VAL A 25 -0.20 -7.53 -0.05
N MET A 26 0.26 -6.45 -0.69
CA MET A 26 -0.25 -5.12 -0.39
C MET A 26 -1.71 -4.96 -0.77
N ARG A 27 -2.13 -5.49 -1.91
CA ARG A 27 -3.54 -5.46 -2.31
C ARG A 27 -4.42 -6.20 -1.32
N LYS A 28 -3.96 -7.34 -0.84
CA LYS A 28 -4.68 -8.11 0.17
C LYS A 28 -4.80 -7.32 1.48
N THR A 29 -3.73 -6.66 1.88
CA THR A 29 -3.70 -5.85 3.10
C THR A 29 -4.66 -4.66 3.01
N LEU A 30 -4.69 -3.99 1.86
CA LEU A 30 -5.47 -2.76 1.69
C LEU A 30 -6.92 -2.99 1.31
N ARG A 31 -7.27 -4.21 0.92
CA ARG A 31 -8.61 -4.53 0.45
C ARG A 31 -9.71 -4.10 1.41
N GLY A 32 -9.50 -4.31 2.70
CA GLY A 32 -10.47 -3.92 3.72
C GLY A 32 -10.67 -2.42 3.81
N TYR A 33 -9.59 -1.65 3.65
CA TYR A 33 -9.66 -0.19 3.69
C TYR A 33 -10.33 0.37 2.44
N ALA A 34 -10.02 -0.20 1.27
CA ALA A 34 -10.60 0.24 0.01
C ALA A 34 -12.11 0.00 -0.05
N ALA A 35 -12.63 -0.88 0.80
CA ALA A 35 -14.05 -1.14 0.91
C ALA A 35 -14.81 -0.10 1.75
N LEU A 36 -14.10 0.76 2.47
CA LEU A 36 -14.72 1.70 3.40
C LEU A 36 -14.98 3.04 2.72
N PRO A 37 -16.22 3.59 2.81
CA PRO A 37 -16.57 4.83 2.12
C PRO A 37 -15.69 6.03 2.45
N ASN A 38 -15.27 6.17 3.69
CA ASN A 38 -14.43 7.30 4.08
C ASN A 38 -13.06 7.27 3.41
N TYR A 39 -12.46 6.08 3.26
CA TYR A 39 -11.20 5.94 2.54
C TYR A 39 -11.39 6.12 1.04
N GLN A 40 -12.46 5.59 0.48
CA GLN A 40 -12.79 5.78 -0.93
C GLN A 40 -12.92 7.26 -1.26
N ASN A 41 -13.65 8.02 -0.44
CA ASN A 41 -13.82 9.45 -0.64
C ASN A 41 -12.50 10.20 -0.56
N TYR A 42 -11.67 9.83 0.39
CA TYR A 42 -10.34 10.43 0.53
C TYR A 42 -9.51 10.23 -0.74
N TRP A 43 -9.47 9.01 -1.25
CA TRP A 43 -8.68 8.71 -2.46
C TRP A 43 -9.29 9.31 -3.72
N ILE A 44 -10.61 9.43 -3.80
CA ILE A 44 -11.27 10.15 -4.90
C ILE A 44 -10.77 11.58 -4.94
N GLU A 45 -10.76 12.26 -3.80
CA GLU A 45 -10.29 13.65 -3.71
C GLU A 45 -8.79 13.76 -3.98
N ALA A 46 -8.04 12.73 -3.68
CA ALA A 46 -6.59 12.71 -3.92
C ALA A 46 -6.22 12.42 -5.38
N GLY A 47 -7.19 12.18 -6.25
CA GLY A 47 -6.94 11.98 -7.68
C GLY A 47 -7.09 10.55 -8.17
N TYR A 48 -7.67 9.66 -7.36
CA TYR A 48 -7.87 8.25 -7.71
C TYR A 48 -9.34 7.92 -7.93
N GLU A 49 -10.06 8.84 -8.55
CA GLU A 49 -11.50 8.67 -8.77
C GLU A 49 -11.82 7.41 -9.57
N GLN A 50 -11.10 7.18 -10.67
CA GLN A 50 -11.40 6.03 -11.52
C GLN A 50 -11.14 4.73 -10.76
N GLU A 51 -10.03 4.65 -10.05
CA GLU A 51 -9.71 3.47 -9.25
C GLU A 51 -10.81 3.19 -8.23
N MET A 52 -11.28 4.22 -7.54
CA MET A 52 -12.29 4.03 -6.50
C MET A 52 -13.66 3.67 -7.08
N ARG A 53 -14.02 4.19 -8.26
CA ARG A 53 -15.25 3.78 -8.93
C ARG A 53 -15.19 2.32 -9.36
N ASP A 54 -14.03 1.89 -9.86
CA ASP A 54 -13.83 0.49 -10.23
C ASP A 54 -13.86 -0.42 -9.01
N VAL A 55 -13.31 0.04 -7.88
CA VAL A 55 -13.40 -0.67 -6.59
C VAL A 55 -14.86 -0.84 -6.19
N GLN A 56 -15.63 0.23 -6.23
CA GLN A 56 -17.05 0.20 -5.85
C GLN A 56 -17.83 -0.78 -6.72
N GLN A 57 -17.57 -0.77 -8.02
CA GLN A 57 -18.23 -1.68 -8.95
C GLN A 57 -17.85 -3.14 -8.66
N ALA A 58 -16.57 -3.41 -8.46
CA ALA A 58 -16.09 -4.76 -8.16
C ALA A 58 -16.69 -5.29 -6.87
N LEU A 59 -16.79 -4.44 -5.84
CA LEU A 59 -17.42 -4.82 -4.58
C LEU A 59 -18.91 -5.13 -4.76
N GLY A 60 -19.60 -4.34 -5.59
CA GLY A 60 -21.02 -4.51 -5.85
C GLY A 60 -21.35 -5.84 -6.51
N VAL A 61 -20.48 -6.32 -7.39
CA VAL A 61 -20.66 -7.61 -8.07
C VAL A 61 -19.85 -8.74 -7.44
N ARG A 62 -19.15 -8.47 -6.36
CA ARG A 62 -18.36 -9.44 -5.60
C ARG A 62 -17.33 -10.17 -6.45
N ASP A 63 -16.64 -9.41 -7.31
CA ASP A 63 -15.60 -9.94 -8.18
C ASP A 63 -14.23 -9.62 -7.61
N ALA A 64 -13.58 -10.60 -7.01
CA ALA A 64 -12.29 -10.42 -6.35
C ALA A 64 -11.16 -10.08 -7.35
N GLU A 65 -11.21 -10.62 -8.55
CA GLU A 65 -10.20 -10.31 -9.57
C GLU A 65 -10.36 -8.88 -10.08
N ALA A 66 -11.60 -8.45 -10.29
CA ALA A 66 -11.88 -7.07 -10.70
C ALA A 66 -11.44 -6.10 -9.59
N LEU A 67 -11.65 -6.45 -8.33
CA LEU A 67 -11.21 -5.62 -7.22
C LEU A 67 -9.70 -5.46 -7.22
N ALA A 68 -8.95 -6.54 -7.41
CA ALA A 68 -7.50 -6.49 -7.47
C ALA A 68 -7.02 -5.60 -8.63
N ARG A 69 -7.68 -5.69 -9.79
CA ARG A 69 -7.34 -4.84 -10.95
C ARG A 69 -7.63 -3.36 -10.68
N ALA A 70 -8.73 -3.09 -9.98
CA ALA A 70 -9.13 -1.72 -9.64
C ALA A 70 -8.11 -1.04 -8.73
N MET A 71 -7.45 -1.82 -7.89
CA MET A 71 -6.35 -1.35 -7.04
C MET A 71 -5.09 -1.26 -7.92
N SER A 72 -5.03 -0.22 -8.75
CA SER A 72 -4.01 -0.06 -9.78
C SER A 72 -2.58 -0.01 -9.22
N ASP A 73 -1.60 -0.28 -10.07
CA ASP A 73 -0.19 -0.16 -9.67
C ASP A 73 0.15 1.26 -9.26
N ARG A 74 -0.40 2.25 -9.96
CA ARG A 74 -0.18 3.66 -9.63
C ARG A 74 -0.66 3.98 -8.21
N TRP A 75 -1.91 3.61 -7.91
CA TRP A 75 -2.47 3.84 -6.58
C TRP A 75 -1.66 3.11 -5.51
N LEU A 76 -1.35 1.84 -5.79
CA LEU A 76 -0.63 1.01 -4.83
C LEU A 76 0.77 1.57 -4.52
N ARG A 77 1.50 2.02 -5.54
CA ARG A 77 2.82 2.63 -5.34
C ARG A 77 2.76 3.91 -4.53
N ASP A 78 1.67 4.67 -4.68
CA ASP A 78 1.53 5.94 -3.99
C ASP A 78 1.12 5.76 -2.51
N VAL A 79 0.49 4.65 -2.16
CA VAL A 79 -0.04 4.44 -0.80
C VAL A 79 0.74 3.42 0.02
N THR A 80 1.67 2.70 -0.58
CA THR A 80 2.46 1.65 0.10
C THR A 80 3.92 1.72 -0.31
N LEU A 81 4.74 0.89 0.34
CA LEU A 81 6.12 0.62 -0.07
C LEU A 81 6.24 -0.88 -0.35
N PHE A 82 6.55 -1.27 -1.57
CA PHE A 82 6.69 -2.69 -1.90
C PHE A 82 7.71 -2.93 -2.98
N GLY A 83 8.33 -4.10 -2.94
CA GLY A 83 9.28 -4.54 -3.93
C GLY A 83 10.66 -4.81 -3.34
N PRO A 84 11.71 -4.81 -4.19
CA PRO A 84 13.08 -5.00 -3.73
C PRO A 84 13.50 -3.95 -2.71
N VAL A 85 14.44 -4.32 -1.85
CA VAL A 85 14.94 -3.46 -0.76
C VAL A 85 15.28 -2.06 -1.24
N ALA A 86 16.00 -1.93 -2.36
CA ALA A 86 16.43 -0.63 -2.85
C ALA A 86 15.24 0.28 -3.18
N GLU A 87 14.20 -0.28 -3.78
CA GLU A 87 13.01 0.48 -4.13
C GLU A 87 12.21 0.90 -2.90
N VAL A 88 12.13 0.02 -1.91
CA VAL A 88 11.45 0.36 -0.65
C VAL A 88 12.19 1.49 0.06
N ARG A 89 13.52 1.45 0.08
CA ARG A 89 14.33 2.51 0.69
C ARG A 89 14.16 3.84 -0.04
N GLU A 90 14.18 3.81 -1.37
CA GLU A 90 13.94 5.03 -2.16
C GLU A 90 12.57 5.61 -1.89
N GLY A 91 11.55 4.76 -1.83
CA GLY A 91 10.19 5.19 -1.53
C GLY A 91 10.07 5.79 -0.13
N PHE A 92 10.74 5.20 0.84
CA PHE A 92 10.78 5.73 2.19
C PHE A 92 11.40 7.13 2.22
N GLU A 93 12.53 7.31 1.53
CA GLU A 93 13.18 8.60 1.45
C GLU A 93 12.31 9.64 0.74
N ALA A 94 11.56 9.21 -0.28
CA ALA A 94 10.63 10.09 -0.97
C ALA A 94 9.50 10.57 -0.04
N TRP A 95 9.01 9.70 0.84
CA TRP A 95 8.03 10.09 1.85
C TRP A 95 8.60 11.13 2.80
N LEU A 96 9.84 10.95 3.25
CA LEU A 96 10.50 11.93 4.11
C LEU A 96 10.68 13.27 3.38
N ALA A 97 11.09 13.22 2.12
CA ALA A 97 11.28 14.43 1.32
C ALA A 97 9.95 15.17 1.08
N ALA A 98 8.84 14.44 1.03
CA ALA A 98 7.51 15.02 0.88
C ALA A 98 6.95 15.63 2.17
N GLY A 99 7.70 15.54 3.29
CA GLY A 99 7.30 16.17 4.55
C GLY A 99 6.71 15.26 5.59
N VAL A 100 6.70 13.96 5.38
CA VAL A 100 6.26 13.01 6.39
C VAL A 100 7.34 12.91 7.45
N LYS A 101 7.09 13.47 8.62
CA LYS A 101 8.10 13.63 9.67
C LYS A 101 8.44 12.35 10.41
N THR A 102 7.46 11.50 10.61
CA THR A 102 7.65 10.27 11.40
C THR A 102 6.88 9.13 10.70
N PRO A 103 7.41 8.63 9.57
CA PRO A 103 6.73 7.53 8.90
C PRO A 103 6.83 6.26 9.73
N ILE A 104 5.70 5.57 9.86
CA ILE A 104 5.60 4.31 10.59
C ILE A 104 5.37 3.21 9.57
N LEU A 105 6.38 2.36 9.39
CA LEU A 105 6.27 1.26 8.43
C LEU A 105 5.55 0.08 9.07
N VAL A 106 4.52 -0.41 8.37
CA VAL A 106 3.74 -1.56 8.82
C VAL A 106 4.09 -2.74 7.91
N PRO A 107 4.96 -3.65 8.37
CA PRO A 107 5.52 -4.67 7.50
C PRO A 107 4.60 -5.86 7.28
N SER A 108 4.65 -6.40 6.05
CA SER A 108 4.09 -7.69 5.68
C SER A 108 5.16 -8.47 4.90
N SER A 109 5.00 -9.78 4.80
CA SER A 109 5.97 -10.64 4.12
C SER A 109 5.27 -11.60 3.17
N ILE A 110 5.92 -11.86 2.03
CA ILE A 110 5.45 -12.89 1.10
C ILE A 110 5.76 -14.31 1.61
N SER A 111 6.69 -14.42 2.57
CA SER A 111 7.20 -15.72 3.04
C SER A 111 6.52 -16.21 4.30
N GLY A 112 5.74 -15.37 4.98
CA GLY A 112 5.17 -15.82 6.23
C GLY A 112 4.62 -14.71 7.09
N GLY A 113 4.61 -14.92 8.39
CA GLY A 113 3.91 -14.07 9.34
C GLY A 113 4.67 -12.83 9.75
N GLN A 114 4.19 -12.24 10.82
CA GLN A 114 4.64 -10.93 11.29
C GLN A 114 6.13 -10.91 11.68
N MET A 115 6.64 -11.98 12.27
CA MET A 115 8.04 -12.03 12.66
C MET A 115 8.97 -11.96 11.45
N LYS A 116 8.62 -12.66 10.38
CA LYS A 116 9.39 -12.62 9.14
C LYS A 116 9.37 -11.24 8.51
N ALA A 117 8.21 -10.59 8.53
CA ALA A 117 8.06 -9.24 8.01
C ALA A 117 8.93 -8.24 8.77
N ILE A 118 8.98 -8.35 10.10
CA ILE A 118 9.80 -7.49 10.94
C ILE A 118 11.29 -7.69 10.63
N GLU A 119 11.73 -8.94 10.50
CA GLU A 119 13.12 -9.25 10.17
C GLU A 119 13.54 -8.64 8.82
N GLU A 120 12.68 -8.77 7.82
CA GLU A 120 12.94 -8.22 6.49
C GLU A 120 13.05 -6.71 6.55
N LEU A 121 12.16 -6.07 7.30
CA LEU A 121 12.17 -4.62 7.45
C LEU A 121 13.44 -4.14 8.17
N MET A 122 13.82 -4.80 9.25
CA MET A 122 15.01 -4.42 10.01
C MET A 122 16.28 -4.55 9.17
N ARG A 123 16.39 -5.59 8.37
CA ARG A 123 17.54 -5.75 7.47
C ARG A 123 17.61 -4.65 6.42
N ALA A 124 16.46 -4.18 5.94
CA ALA A 124 16.41 -3.18 4.89
C ALA A 124 17.00 -1.83 5.33
N PHE A 125 16.91 -1.53 6.62
CA PHE A 125 17.35 -0.24 7.17
C PHE A 125 18.51 -0.37 8.14
N ASP A 126 19.21 -1.48 8.08
CA ASP A 126 20.36 -1.78 8.94
C ASP A 126 21.62 -1.05 8.50
#